data_a3cc2025d09f6eb433bdafbde6b0ab7a
#
_entry.id   a3cc2025d09f6eb433bdafbde6b0ab7a
#
_cell.length_a   1.000
_cell.length_b   1.000
_cell.length_c   1.000
_cell.angle_alpha   90.00
_cell.angle_beta   90.00
_cell.angle_gamma   90.00
#
_symmetry.space_group_name_H-M   'P 1'
#
loop_
_entity.id
_entity.type
_entity.pdbx_description
1 polymer ?
#
loop_
_entity_poly.entity_id
_entity_poly.type
_entity_poly.pdbx_seq_one_letter_code
_entity_poly.pdbx_strand_id
1 'polypeptide(L)'
;MSGIMVMSCAPQQKKLVSPETAKVDTVDVYFGTQVPDPYRWLENDTSAATTAWVEAQNKVTNEYLSQIPFRENLLKRLTTLADYEKISAPIKQHEKYY
;
A
#
# COMPACT_ATOMS: atom_id res chain seq x y z
N MET A 1 -18.99 -36.89 -33.79
CA MET A 1 -19.13 -35.76 -32.83
C MET A 1 -17.77 -35.46 -32.23
N SER A 2 -17.09 -34.42 -32.77
CA SER A 2 -15.72 -34.06 -32.38
C SER A 2 -15.81 -32.94 -31.34
N GLY A 3 -15.47 -33.28 -30.09
CA GLY A 3 -15.44 -32.28 -28.97
C GLY A 3 -14.15 -31.49 -29.02
N ILE A 4 -14.25 -30.18 -29.22
CA ILE A 4 -13.14 -29.24 -29.11
C ILE A 4 -12.93 -28.92 -27.63
N MET A 5 -11.86 -29.47 -27.03
CA MET A 5 -11.39 -29.04 -25.68
C MET A 5 -10.70 -27.68 -25.81
N VAL A 6 -11.35 -26.62 -25.33
CA VAL A 6 -10.74 -25.32 -25.19
C VAL A 6 -9.90 -25.32 -23.89
N MET A 7 -8.59 -25.52 -24.02
CA MET A 7 -7.67 -25.31 -22.91
C MET A 7 -7.57 -23.80 -22.61
N SER A 8 -8.25 -23.36 -21.57
CA SER A 8 -8.08 -22.02 -21.01
C SER A 8 -6.73 -21.96 -20.29
N CYS A 9 -5.71 -21.47 -20.97
CA CYS A 9 -4.46 -21.06 -20.32
C CYS A 9 -4.68 -19.75 -19.56
N ALA A 10 -5.14 -19.84 -18.31
CA ALA A 10 -5.05 -18.69 -17.40
C ALA A 10 -3.56 -18.47 -17.05
N PRO A 11 -3.01 -17.26 -17.19
CA PRO A 11 -1.64 -16.98 -16.77
C PRO A 11 -1.53 -17.26 -15.27
N GLN A 12 -0.60 -18.15 -14.92
CA GLN A 12 -0.31 -18.48 -13.52
C GLN A 12 0.28 -17.25 -12.86
N GLN A 13 -0.54 -16.49 -12.12
CA GLN A 13 -0.05 -15.38 -11.33
C GLN A 13 0.88 -15.92 -10.23
N LYS A 14 2.14 -15.49 -10.27
CA LYS A 14 3.11 -15.81 -9.22
C LYS A 14 2.56 -15.29 -7.90
N LYS A 15 2.25 -16.20 -6.98
CA LYS A 15 1.73 -15.85 -5.65
C LYS A 15 2.80 -15.06 -4.91
N LEU A 16 2.46 -13.81 -4.56
CA LEU A 16 3.30 -12.99 -3.69
C LEU A 16 3.30 -13.59 -2.28
N VAL A 17 4.49 -13.79 -1.73
CA VAL A 17 4.68 -14.23 -0.35
C VAL A 17 5.07 -12.99 0.45
N SER A 18 4.15 -12.52 1.30
CA SER A 18 4.44 -11.43 2.22
C SER A 18 5.35 -11.90 3.36
N PRO A 19 6.26 -11.05 3.85
CA PRO A 19 7.02 -11.33 5.06
C PRO A 19 6.09 -11.60 6.24
N GLU A 20 6.54 -12.49 7.14
CA GLU A 20 5.77 -12.81 8.34
C GLU A 20 5.68 -11.59 9.26
N THR A 21 4.49 -11.38 9.83
CA THR A 21 4.26 -10.33 10.83
C THR A 21 4.23 -10.95 12.21
N ALA A 22 5.15 -10.53 13.08
CA ALA A 22 5.23 -11.00 14.45
C ALA A 22 3.95 -10.70 15.24
N LYS A 23 3.49 -11.69 15.99
CA LYS A 23 2.36 -11.54 16.93
C LYS A 23 2.89 -11.37 18.33
N VAL A 24 2.44 -10.33 19.02
CA VAL A 24 2.75 -10.05 20.43
C VAL A 24 1.48 -10.25 21.25
N ASP A 25 1.59 -10.88 22.41
CA ASP A 25 0.45 -11.08 23.30
C ASP A 25 0.11 -9.78 24.03
N THR A 26 -0.72 -8.97 23.37
CA THR A 26 -1.22 -7.69 23.89
C THR A 26 -2.74 -7.76 23.97
N VAL A 27 -3.31 -7.37 25.11
CA VAL A 27 -4.75 -7.41 25.37
C VAL A 27 -5.18 -6.08 25.97
N ASP A 28 -6.18 -5.47 25.37
CA ASP A 28 -6.87 -4.30 25.91
C ASP A 28 -8.15 -4.70 26.64
N VAL A 29 -8.59 -3.90 27.58
CA VAL A 29 -9.84 -4.10 28.29
C VAL A 29 -10.79 -2.94 28.02
N TYR A 30 -11.87 -3.20 27.31
CA TYR A 30 -12.94 -2.24 27.03
C TYR A 30 -14.21 -2.63 27.78
N PHE A 31 -14.66 -1.82 28.71
CA PHE A 31 -15.87 -2.05 29.50
C PHE A 31 -15.92 -3.45 30.17
N GLY A 32 -14.78 -3.94 30.65
CA GLY A 32 -14.66 -5.26 31.25
C GLY A 32 -14.47 -6.43 30.27
N THR A 33 -14.48 -6.16 28.96
CA THR A 33 -14.25 -7.17 27.93
C THR A 33 -12.79 -7.14 27.45
N GLN A 34 -12.13 -8.27 27.46
CA GLN A 34 -10.76 -8.41 26.92
C GLN A 34 -10.80 -8.50 25.40
N VAL A 35 -10.00 -7.65 24.75
CA VAL A 35 -9.85 -7.60 23.29
C VAL A 35 -8.37 -7.80 22.96
N PRO A 36 -7.98 -8.96 22.40
CA PRO A 36 -6.59 -9.21 22.00
C PRO A 36 -6.22 -8.39 20.76
N ASP A 37 -5.06 -7.75 20.81
CA ASP A 37 -4.47 -7.01 19.68
C ASP A 37 -3.01 -7.41 19.47
N PRO A 38 -2.76 -8.52 18.77
CA PRO A 38 -1.40 -9.05 18.59
C PRO A 38 -0.52 -8.16 17.71
N TYR A 39 -1.05 -7.14 17.06
CA TYR A 39 -0.34 -6.25 16.16
C TYR A 39 -0.21 -4.82 16.70
N ARG A 40 -0.54 -4.57 17.96
CA ARG A 40 -0.44 -3.26 18.64
C ARG A 40 0.94 -2.61 18.48
N TRP A 41 1.98 -3.41 18.41
CA TRP A 41 3.35 -2.90 18.24
C TRP A 41 3.57 -2.12 16.94
N LEU A 42 2.73 -2.34 15.90
CA LEU A 42 2.77 -1.58 14.64
C LEU A 42 2.26 -0.14 14.78
N GLU A 43 1.52 0.19 15.82
CA GLU A 43 1.06 1.57 16.08
C GLU A 43 2.21 2.51 16.42
N ASN A 44 3.33 1.99 16.90
CA ASN A 44 4.53 2.79 17.12
C ASN A 44 5.34 2.90 15.82
N ASP A 45 5.00 3.89 15.00
CA ASP A 45 5.59 4.16 13.69
C ASP A 45 7.08 4.57 13.75
N THR A 46 7.55 5.04 14.90
CA THR A 46 8.96 5.45 15.13
C THR A 46 9.84 4.33 15.67
N SER A 47 9.27 3.16 15.98
CA SER A 47 10.05 2.03 16.48
C SER A 47 10.91 1.37 15.41
N ALA A 48 12.09 0.89 15.79
CA ALA A 48 12.97 0.15 14.89
C ALA A 48 12.31 -1.13 14.35
N ALA A 49 11.46 -1.79 15.16
CA ALA A 49 10.75 -2.99 14.75
C ALA A 49 9.71 -2.69 13.65
N THR A 50 8.94 -1.62 13.79
CA THR A 50 7.97 -1.18 12.77
C THR A 50 8.69 -0.74 11.50
N THR A 51 9.77 0.02 11.62
CA THR A 51 10.60 0.42 10.47
C THR A 51 11.11 -0.79 9.69
N ALA A 52 11.70 -1.76 10.36
CA ALA A 52 12.20 -2.99 9.72
C ALA A 52 11.09 -3.80 9.03
N TRP A 53 9.90 -3.88 9.67
CA TRP A 53 8.74 -4.53 9.08
C TRP A 53 8.26 -3.81 7.80
N VAL A 54 8.17 -2.47 7.83
CA VAL A 54 7.79 -1.65 6.66
C VAL A 54 8.79 -1.84 5.51
N GLU A 55 10.09 -1.83 5.81
CA GLU A 55 11.15 -2.06 4.80
C GLU A 55 11.01 -3.43 4.15
N ALA A 56 10.78 -4.48 4.93
CA ALA A 56 10.59 -5.83 4.42
C ALA A 56 9.34 -5.94 3.52
N GLN A 57 8.22 -5.33 3.90
CA GLN A 57 7.00 -5.30 3.09
C GLN A 57 7.21 -4.50 1.79
N ASN A 58 7.86 -3.34 1.88
CA ASN A 58 8.16 -2.50 0.73
C ASN A 58 9.09 -3.19 -0.27
N LYS A 59 10.04 -3.99 0.20
CA LYS A 59 10.93 -4.77 -0.66
C LYS A 59 10.13 -5.69 -1.58
N VAL A 60 9.20 -6.48 -1.03
CA VAL A 60 8.35 -7.39 -1.81
C VAL A 60 7.48 -6.62 -2.80
N THR A 61 6.89 -5.51 -2.35
CA THR A 61 6.07 -4.64 -3.20
C THR A 61 6.86 -4.06 -4.37
N ASN A 62 8.05 -3.52 -4.10
CA ASN A 62 8.90 -2.93 -5.12
C ASN A 62 9.41 -3.96 -6.12
N GLU A 63 9.79 -5.15 -5.65
CA GLU A 63 10.19 -6.27 -6.52
C GLU A 63 9.06 -6.67 -7.48
N TYR A 64 7.83 -6.71 -7.01
CA TYR A 64 6.67 -6.98 -7.85
C TYR A 64 6.39 -5.86 -8.84
N LEU A 65 6.32 -4.62 -8.36
CA LEU A 65 5.99 -3.46 -9.20
C LEU A 65 7.05 -3.18 -10.27
N SER A 66 8.32 -3.47 -9.99
CA SER A 66 9.41 -3.29 -10.97
C SER A 66 9.29 -4.22 -12.18
N GLN A 67 8.56 -5.32 -12.07
CA GLN A 67 8.34 -6.27 -13.17
C GLN A 67 7.23 -5.84 -14.14
N ILE A 68 6.48 -4.75 -13.84
CA ILE A 68 5.39 -4.26 -14.68
C ILE A 68 5.97 -3.46 -15.85
N PRO A 69 5.88 -3.94 -17.10
CA PRO A 69 6.61 -3.35 -18.23
C PRO A 69 6.13 -1.94 -18.62
N PHE A 70 4.88 -1.59 -18.30
CA PHE A 70 4.31 -0.26 -18.60
C PHE A 70 4.37 0.74 -17.43
N ARG A 71 4.97 0.35 -16.29
CA ARG A 71 5.02 1.18 -15.07
C ARG A 71 5.65 2.55 -15.32
N GLU A 72 6.79 2.60 -16.01
CA GLU A 72 7.49 3.84 -16.30
C GLU A 72 6.68 4.77 -17.20
N ASN A 73 6.00 4.24 -18.20
CA ASN A 73 5.14 5.03 -19.09
C ASN A 73 3.95 5.62 -18.34
N LEU A 74 3.36 4.83 -17.44
CA LEU A 74 2.27 5.28 -16.58
C LEU A 74 2.73 6.38 -15.62
N LEU A 75 3.88 6.19 -14.97
CA LEU A 75 4.48 7.18 -14.07
C LEU A 75 4.71 8.50 -14.80
N LYS A 76 5.34 8.46 -15.97
CA LYS A 76 5.59 9.64 -16.80
C LYS A 76 4.27 10.37 -17.16
N ARG A 77 3.25 9.60 -17.54
CA ARG A 77 1.94 10.19 -17.88
C ARG A 77 1.27 10.84 -16.67
N LEU A 78 1.29 10.18 -15.52
CA LEU A 78 0.72 10.73 -14.28
C LEU A 78 1.46 11.98 -13.82
N THR A 79 2.80 11.98 -13.89
CA THR A 79 3.61 13.18 -13.58
C THR A 79 3.22 14.35 -14.47
N THR A 80 3.13 14.14 -15.80
CA THR A 80 2.70 15.19 -16.74
C THR A 80 1.30 15.72 -16.45
N LEU A 81 0.37 14.84 -16.04
CA LEU A 81 -1.00 15.24 -15.71
C LEU A 81 -1.10 15.97 -14.36
N ALA A 82 -0.21 15.66 -13.42
CA ALA A 82 -0.18 16.29 -12.10
C ALA A 82 0.63 17.60 -12.07
N ASP A 83 1.47 17.83 -13.08
CA ASP A 83 2.33 19.01 -13.23
C ASP A 83 1.55 20.13 -13.93
N TYR A 84 0.63 20.74 -13.20
CA TYR A 84 -0.11 21.92 -13.63
C TYR A 84 -0.17 22.95 -12.49
N GLU A 85 -0.28 24.21 -12.86
CA GLU A 85 -0.45 25.30 -11.89
C GLU A 85 -1.75 25.12 -11.10
N LYS A 86 -1.63 24.98 -9.80
CA LYS A 86 -2.78 24.81 -8.89
C LYS A 86 -3.14 26.16 -8.30
N ILE A 87 -4.22 26.74 -8.78
CA ILE A 87 -4.76 28.00 -8.27
C ILE A 87 -5.95 27.67 -7.37
N SER A 88 -5.87 28.02 -6.10
CA SER A 88 -7.00 27.93 -5.17
C SER A 88 -7.90 29.14 -5.30
N ALA A 89 -9.14 29.04 -4.80
CA ALA A 89 -9.99 30.19 -4.67
C ALA A 89 -9.31 31.24 -3.75
N PRO A 90 -9.30 32.51 -4.13
CA PRO A 90 -8.66 33.57 -3.33
C PRO A 90 -9.32 33.66 -1.96
N ILE A 91 -8.50 33.61 -0.92
CA ILE A 91 -8.94 33.76 0.47
C ILE A 91 -8.74 35.22 0.90
N LYS A 92 -9.81 35.88 1.31
CA LYS A 92 -9.73 37.25 1.81
C LYS A 92 -9.28 37.21 3.29
N GLN A 93 -8.15 37.84 3.58
CA GLN A 93 -7.70 38.12 4.94
C GLN A 93 -7.54 39.65 5.12
N HIS A 94 -8.39 40.23 5.98
CA HIS A 94 -8.53 41.68 6.11
C HIS A 94 -8.90 42.32 4.75
N GLU A 95 -8.08 43.20 4.22
CA GLU A 95 -8.32 43.87 2.94
C GLU A 95 -7.51 43.30 1.78
N LYS A 96 -6.82 42.18 1.96
CA LYS A 96 -5.99 41.53 0.94
C LYS A 96 -6.51 40.16 0.58
N TYR A 97 -6.27 39.78 -0.66
CA TYR A 97 -6.51 38.45 -1.19
C TYR A 97 -5.18 37.71 -1.37
N TYR A 98 -5.17 36.44 -1.04
CA TYR A 98 -4.01 35.54 -1.16
C TYR A 98 -4.36 34.33 -1.98
#